data_31141320234976ea7a40dcf3302c3ff2
#
_entry.id   31141320234976ea7a40dcf3302c3ff2
#
_cell.length_a   1.000
_cell.length_b   1.000
_cell.length_c   1.000
_cell.angle_alpha   90.00
_cell.angle_beta   90.00
_cell.angle_gamma   90.00
#
_symmetry.space_group_name_H-M   'P 1'
#
loop_
_entity.id
_entity.type
_entity.pdbx_description
1 polymer ?
#
loop_
_entity_poly.entity_id
_entity_poly.type
_entity_poly.pdbx_seq_one_letter_code
_entity_poly.pdbx_strand_id
1 'polypeptide(L)'
;ATKQIVQIRQMVALLSERHGEPIASGGDDPAFAFPTIEAVASCSEKKLRECKLGFRAPNLLGAARDILDEKIDWRRLPTMDTDEARGELMKLRGVGPKIADCVLLFAGGHHEVFPVDVWIERALQRLYFPKRRPSAKRLRKFADTHFGPYAGYAQQYLFHHARVHLKLK
;
A
#
# COMPACT_ATOMS: atom_id res chain seq x y z
N ALA A 1 -9.57 5.80 2.56
CA ALA A 1 -9.74 4.85 1.46
C ALA A 1 -11.20 4.83 1.01
N THR A 2 -11.42 4.88 -0.28
CA THR A 2 -12.76 4.86 -0.87
C THR A 2 -13.35 3.44 -1.00
N LYS A 3 -12.61 2.42 -0.58
CA LYS A 3 -13.02 1.01 -0.68
C LYS A 3 -13.04 0.34 0.69
N GLN A 4 -14.07 -0.48 0.91
CA GLN A 4 -14.16 -1.34 2.10
C GLN A 4 -13.24 -2.56 1.96
N ILE A 5 -12.85 -3.17 3.08
CA ILE A 5 -11.94 -4.35 3.09
C ILE A 5 -12.50 -5.50 2.26
N VAL A 6 -13.81 -5.75 2.35
CA VAL A 6 -14.48 -6.79 1.53
C VAL A 6 -14.26 -6.54 0.04
N GLN A 7 -14.37 -5.29 -0.40
CA GLN A 7 -14.13 -4.93 -1.79
C GLN A 7 -12.65 -5.08 -2.19
N ILE A 8 -11.71 -4.78 -1.28
CA ILE A 8 -10.27 -4.96 -1.53
C ILE A 8 -9.95 -6.44 -1.68
N ARG A 9 -10.45 -7.30 -0.76
CA ARG A 9 -10.29 -8.76 -0.86
C ARG A 9 -10.83 -9.29 -2.17
N GLN A 10 -12.02 -8.85 -2.59
CA GLN A 10 -12.62 -9.26 -3.85
C GLN A 10 -11.80 -8.83 -5.07
N MET A 11 -11.22 -7.62 -5.06
CA MET A 11 -10.33 -7.18 -6.15
C MET A 11 -9.08 -8.07 -6.24
N VAL A 12 -8.45 -8.37 -5.09
CA VAL A 12 -7.25 -9.22 -5.05
C VAL A 12 -7.59 -10.64 -5.51
N ALA A 13 -8.67 -11.24 -5.01
CA ALA A 13 -9.12 -12.56 -5.43
C ALA A 13 -9.35 -12.62 -6.95
N LEU A 14 -10.11 -11.68 -7.51
CA LEU A 14 -10.38 -11.63 -8.95
C LEU A 14 -9.11 -11.43 -9.79
N LEU A 15 -8.13 -10.65 -9.31
CA LEU A 15 -6.85 -10.51 -9.99
C LEU A 15 -6.10 -11.83 -10.01
N SER A 16 -6.03 -12.52 -8.86
CA SER A 16 -5.34 -13.81 -8.73
C SER A 16 -6.02 -14.89 -9.58
N GLU A 17 -7.33 -15.05 -9.47
CA GLU A 17 -8.11 -16.06 -10.23
C GLU A 17 -8.01 -15.88 -11.76
N ARG A 18 -7.98 -14.63 -12.23
CA ARG A 18 -8.04 -14.35 -13.67
C ARG A 18 -6.70 -14.19 -14.35
N HIS A 19 -5.67 -13.85 -13.60
CA HIS A 19 -4.37 -13.46 -14.14
C HIS A 19 -3.17 -14.06 -13.40
N GLY A 20 -3.40 -14.72 -12.26
CA GLY A 20 -2.39 -15.45 -11.51
C GLY A 20 -2.26 -16.89 -11.98
N GLU A 21 -1.14 -17.51 -11.61
CA GLU A 21 -0.89 -18.93 -11.87
C GLU A 21 -1.54 -19.81 -10.79
N PRO A 22 -2.06 -21.00 -11.15
CA PRO A 22 -2.53 -21.96 -10.17
C PRO A 22 -1.40 -22.37 -9.21
N ILE A 23 -1.72 -22.46 -7.93
CA ILE A 23 -0.78 -22.97 -6.92
C ILE A 23 -1.38 -24.20 -6.25
N ALA A 24 -0.53 -25.14 -5.84
CA ALA A 24 -0.97 -26.29 -5.07
C ALA A 24 -1.57 -25.81 -3.74
N SER A 25 -2.86 -26.06 -3.54
CA SER A 25 -3.53 -25.81 -2.27
C SER A 25 -3.70 -27.14 -1.54
N GLY A 26 -3.57 -27.13 -0.22
CA GLY A 26 -3.84 -28.30 0.60
C GLY A 26 -5.34 -28.61 0.81
N GLY A 27 -6.23 -27.94 0.06
CA GLY A 27 -7.69 -28.07 0.13
C GLY A 27 -8.33 -28.31 -1.25
N ASP A 28 -9.64 -28.55 -1.24
CA ASP A 28 -10.42 -28.81 -2.45
C ASP A 28 -10.66 -27.57 -3.33
N ASP A 29 -10.45 -26.38 -2.78
CA ASP A 29 -10.63 -25.13 -3.52
C ASP A 29 -9.38 -24.75 -4.31
N PRO A 30 -9.52 -24.32 -5.59
CA PRO A 30 -8.40 -23.85 -6.40
C PRO A 30 -7.81 -22.57 -5.81
N ALA A 31 -6.49 -22.54 -5.62
CA ALA A 31 -5.77 -21.37 -5.20
C ALA A 31 -4.90 -20.81 -6.33
N PHE A 32 -4.76 -19.48 -6.37
CA PHE A 32 -4.00 -18.77 -7.40
C PHE A 32 -3.03 -17.78 -6.77
N ALA A 33 -1.81 -17.74 -7.30
CA ALA A 33 -0.84 -16.72 -6.97
C ALA A 33 -1.35 -15.33 -7.38
N PHE A 34 -0.84 -14.29 -6.74
CA PHE A 34 -1.04 -12.94 -7.27
C PHE A 34 -0.31 -12.82 -8.62
N PRO A 35 -0.90 -12.17 -9.64
CA PRO A 35 -0.30 -12.12 -10.97
C PRO A 35 1.09 -11.47 -10.98
N THR A 36 1.97 -11.98 -11.83
CA THR A 36 3.29 -11.39 -12.04
C THR A 36 3.19 -10.01 -12.70
N ILE A 37 4.27 -9.26 -12.69
CA ILE A 37 4.33 -7.93 -13.32
C ILE A 37 4.05 -8.05 -14.82
N GLU A 38 4.62 -9.08 -15.47
CA GLU A 38 4.46 -9.39 -16.89
C GLU A 38 3.00 -9.72 -17.22
N ALA A 39 2.36 -10.53 -16.38
CA ALA A 39 0.95 -10.88 -16.55
C ALA A 39 0.06 -9.64 -16.48
N VAL A 40 0.30 -8.73 -15.52
CA VAL A 40 -0.44 -7.47 -15.41
C VAL A 40 -0.15 -6.55 -16.59
N ALA A 41 1.12 -6.39 -16.99
CA ALA A 41 1.53 -5.49 -18.07
C ALA A 41 0.97 -5.90 -19.44
N SER A 42 0.77 -7.21 -19.66
CA SER A 42 0.15 -7.78 -20.88
C SER A 42 -1.37 -7.62 -20.93
N CYS A 43 -2.00 -7.29 -19.80
CA CYS A 43 -3.45 -7.09 -19.76
C CYS A 43 -3.89 -5.85 -20.54
N SER A 44 -5.16 -5.88 -20.98
CA SER A 44 -5.85 -4.65 -21.35
C SER A 44 -6.45 -3.96 -20.12
N GLU A 45 -6.60 -2.65 -20.18
CA GLU A 45 -7.26 -1.89 -19.09
C GLU A 45 -8.69 -2.43 -18.84
N LYS A 46 -9.41 -2.87 -19.89
CA LYS A 46 -10.74 -3.46 -19.78
C LYS A 46 -10.73 -4.71 -18.89
N LYS A 47 -9.81 -5.66 -19.12
CA LYS A 47 -9.67 -6.87 -18.30
C LYS A 47 -9.39 -6.54 -16.83
N LEU A 48 -8.53 -5.57 -16.56
CA LEU A 48 -8.25 -5.12 -15.19
C LEU A 48 -9.46 -4.42 -14.54
N ARG A 49 -10.27 -3.69 -15.31
CA ARG A 49 -11.53 -3.10 -14.79
C ARG A 49 -12.55 -4.16 -14.40
N GLU A 50 -12.60 -5.29 -15.11
CA GLU A 50 -13.46 -6.44 -14.78
C GLU A 50 -13.11 -7.06 -13.42
N CYS A 51 -11.85 -6.90 -12.94
CA CYS A 51 -11.44 -7.25 -11.56
C CYS A 51 -11.88 -6.20 -10.52
N LYS A 52 -12.86 -5.36 -10.83
CA LYS A 52 -13.44 -4.32 -9.96
C LYS A 52 -12.46 -3.22 -9.52
N LEU A 53 -11.34 -3.07 -10.23
CA LEU A 53 -10.33 -2.03 -9.95
C LEU A 53 -10.85 -0.61 -10.24
N GLY A 54 -11.80 -0.45 -11.16
CA GLY A 54 -12.35 0.84 -11.54
C GLY A 54 -11.26 1.79 -12.06
N PHE A 55 -11.20 3.01 -11.53
CA PHE A 55 -10.20 4.02 -11.92
C PHE A 55 -8.75 3.67 -11.55
N ARG A 56 -8.54 2.58 -10.80
CA ARG A 56 -7.18 2.10 -10.45
C ARG A 56 -6.56 1.23 -11.55
N ALA A 57 -7.39 0.68 -12.45
CA ALA A 57 -6.91 -0.19 -13.52
C ALA A 57 -5.80 0.45 -14.38
N PRO A 58 -5.94 1.71 -14.89
CA PRO A 58 -4.89 2.33 -15.68
C PRO A 58 -3.62 2.62 -14.86
N ASN A 59 -3.74 2.85 -13.55
CA ASN A 59 -2.58 3.07 -12.68
C ASN A 59 -1.81 1.76 -12.46
N LEU A 60 -2.52 0.65 -12.17
CA LEU A 60 -1.90 -0.65 -12.00
C LEU A 60 -1.20 -1.10 -13.29
N LEU A 61 -1.89 -0.97 -14.44
CA LEU A 61 -1.32 -1.30 -15.74
C LEU A 61 -0.09 -0.44 -16.06
N GLY A 62 -0.18 0.89 -15.82
CA GLY A 62 0.91 1.81 -16.05
C GLY A 62 2.12 1.51 -15.16
N ALA A 63 1.90 1.27 -13.87
CA ALA A 63 2.97 0.92 -12.95
C ALA A 63 3.67 -0.40 -13.32
N ALA A 64 2.91 -1.44 -13.73
CA ALA A 64 3.50 -2.70 -14.18
C ALA A 64 4.41 -2.50 -15.43
N ARG A 65 3.98 -1.69 -16.39
CA ARG A 65 4.76 -1.36 -17.58
C ARG A 65 5.98 -0.52 -17.23
N ASP A 66 5.83 0.49 -16.38
CA ASP A 66 6.93 1.34 -15.92
C ASP A 66 8.03 0.54 -15.22
N ILE A 67 7.68 -0.53 -14.49
CA ILE A 67 8.65 -1.43 -13.87
C ILE A 67 9.35 -2.31 -14.92
N LEU A 68 8.62 -2.84 -15.92
CA LEU A 68 9.24 -3.62 -17.01
C LEU A 68 10.13 -2.75 -17.92
N ASP A 69 9.78 -1.50 -18.11
CA ASP A 69 10.57 -0.51 -18.83
C ASP A 69 11.79 0.01 -18.00
N GLU A 70 12.03 -0.59 -16.82
CA GLU A 70 13.14 -0.26 -15.92
C GLU A 70 13.20 1.22 -15.50
N LYS A 71 12.04 1.91 -15.47
CA LYS A 71 11.96 3.31 -15.02
C LYS A 71 12.33 3.48 -13.55
N ILE A 72 12.21 2.40 -12.77
CA ILE A 72 12.68 2.32 -11.40
C ILE A 72 13.41 0.98 -11.19
N ASP A 73 14.45 0.98 -10.38
CA ASP A 73 15.10 -0.23 -9.88
C ASP A 73 14.51 -0.61 -8.52
N TRP A 74 13.38 -1.32 -8.56
CA TRP A 74 12.67 -1.74 -7.35
C TRP A 74 13.49 -2.68 -6.45
N ARG A 75 14.50 -3.39 -7.01
CA ARG A 75 15.38 -4.32 -6.27
C ARG A 75 16.34 -3.58 -5.34
N ARG A 76 16.64 -2.32 -5.64
CA ARG A 76 17.49 -1.46 -4.81
C ARG A 76 16.76 -0.78 -3.67
N LEU A 77 15.43 -0.75 -3.69
CA LEU A 77 14.62 -0.05 -2.65
C LEU A 77 15.05 -0.41 -1.22
N PRO A 78 15.33 -1.69 -0.85
CA PRO A 78 15.73 -2.04 0.51
C PRO A 78 17.07 -1.45 0.97
N THR A 79 17.92 -1.03 0.06
CA THR A 79 19.27 -0.49 0.33
C THR A 79 19.38 1.02 0.15
N MET A 80 18.33 1.66 -0.35
CA MET A 80 18.26 3.12 -0.53
C MET A 80 17.95 3.81 0.80
N ASP A 81 18.30 5.10 0.89
CA ASP A 81 17.71 5.97 1.91
C ASP A 81 16.20 6.06 1.74
N THR A 82 15.47 6.16 2.85
CA THR A 82 14.00 6.13 2.85
C THR A 82 13.37 7.22 1.99
N ASP A 83 13.93 8.42 1.98
CA ASP A 83 13.38 9.53 1.18
C ASP A 83 13.71 9.34 -0.31
N GLU A 84 14.89 8.81 -0.63
CA GLU A 84 15.28 8.41 -1.99
C GLU A 84 14.35 7.30 -2.50
N ALA A 85 14.19 6.22 -1.74
CA ALA A 85 13.32 5.09 -2.10
C ALA A 85 11.86 5.52 -2.29
N ARG A 86 11.37 6.42 -1.44
CA ARG A 86 10.05 7.03 -1.61
C ARG A 86 9.95 7.82 -2.91
N GLY A 87 10.98 8.60 -3.23
CA GLY A 87 11.07 9.37 -4.47
C GLY A 87 11.03 8.45 -5.70
N GLU A 88 11.78 7.34 -5.68
CA GLU A 88 11.76 6.34 -6.76
C GLU A 88 10.35 5.75 -6.96
N LEU A 89 9.71 5.29 -5.91
CA LEU A 89 8.35 4.74 -6.00
C LEU A 89 7.33 5.75 -6.52
N MET A 90 7.47 7.02 -6.18
CA MET A 90 6.56 8.08 -6.64
C MET A 90 6.70 8.43 -8.13
N LYS A 91 7.72 7.94 -8.82
CA LYS A 91 7.82 8.02 -10.29
C LYS A 91 6.79 7.13 -10.98
N LEU A 92 6.32 6.07 -10.31
CA LEU A 92 5.32 5.16 -10.85
C LEU A 92 3.94 5.82 -10.91
N ARG A 93 3.24 5.54 -11.99
CA ARG A 93 1.90 6.07 -12.22
C ARG A 93 0.92 5.71 -11.10
N GLY A 94 0.35 6.72 -10.47
CA GLY A 94 -0.66 6.55 -9.41
C GLY A 94 -0.09 6.26 -8.03
N VAL A 95 1.22 6.24 -7.86
CA VAL A 95 1.89 6.11 -6.57
C VAL A 95 2.12 7.49 -5.96
N GLY A 96 1.39 7.79 -4.91
CA GLY A 96 1.61 8.98 -4.08
C GLY A 96 2.35 8.62 -2.78
N PRO A 97 2.67 9.62 -1.93
CA PRO A 97 3.46 9.42 -0.72
C PRO A 97 2.94 8.30 0.18
N LYS A 98 1.62 8.22 0.38
CA LYS A 98 0.99 7.19 1.22
C LYS A 98 1.17 5.77 0.66
N ILE A 99 1.08 5.61 -0.66
CA ILE A 99 1.25 4.30 -1.31
C ILE A 99 2.73 3.93 -1.27
N ALA A 100 3.63 4.85 -1.56
CA ALA A 100 5.06 4.65 -1.44
C ALA A 100 5.44 4.21 -0.01
N ASP A 101 4.97 4.92 1.00
CA ASP A 101 5.20 4.56 2.41
C ASP A 101 4.68 3.15 2.74
N CYS A 102 3.52 2.74 2.21
CA CYS A 102 3.03 1.37 2.38
C CYS A 102 3.94 0.33 1.71
N VAL A 103 4.41 0.59 0.50
CA VAL A 103 5.32 -0.33 -0.20
C VAL A 103 6.65 -0.45 0.56
N LEU A 104 7.22 0.65 1.01
CA LEU A 104 8.47 0.67 1.77
C LEU A 104 8.34 -0.11 3.08
N LEU A 105 7.25 0.10 3.82
CA LEU A 105 7.03 -0.60 5.09
C LEU A 105 6.80 -2.10 4.90
N PHE A 106 5.95 -2.51 3.95
CA PHE A 106 5.51 -3.91 3.84
C PHE A 106 6.35 -4.77 2.91
N ALA A 107 7.09 -4.16 1.98
CA ALA A 107 7.89 -4.88 1.00
C ALA A 107 9.31 -4.35 0.86
N GLY A 108 9.58 -3.10 1.23
CA GLY A 108 10.88 -2.45 1.09
C GLY A 108 11.82 -2.61 2.28
N GLY A 109 11.37 -3.19 3.40
CA GLY A 109 12.20 -3.38 4.59
C GLY A 109 12.44 -2.11 5.44
N HIS A 110 11.79 -1.00 5.11
CA HIS A 110 11.92 0.28 5.82
C HIS A 110 10.95 0.34 7.02
N HIS A 111 11.36 -0.23 8.14
CA HIS A 111 10.49 -0.36 9.33
C HIS A 111 10.23 0.95 10.07
N GLU A 112 11.02 1.98 9.81
CA GLU A 112 10.87 3.34 10.32
C GLU A 112 9.77 4.13 9.59
N VAL A 113 9.30 3.66 8.43
CA VAL A 113 8.28 4.37 7.65
C VAL A 113 6.91 4.27 8.32
N PHE A 114 6.23 5.41 8.41
CA PHE A 114 4.94 5.54 9.06
C PHE A 114 3.84 6.01 8.08
N PRO A 115 3.17 5.09 7.36
CA PRO A 115 2.10 5.46 6.45
C PRO A 115 0.94 6.14 7.16
N VAL A 116 0.61 7.37 6.76
CA VAL A 116 -0.52 8.12 7.35
C VAL A 116 -1.73 8.02 6.45
N ASP A 117 -2.69 7.22 6.85
CA ASP A 117 -4.02 7.19 6.25
C ASP A 117 -5.04 7.94 7.12
N VAL A 118 -6.30 7.99 6.66
CA VAL A 118 -7.37 8.69 7.38
C VAL A 118 -7.60 8.11 8.79
N TRP A 119 -7.42 6.82 8.99
CA TRP A 119 -7.58 6.19 10.30
C TRP A 119 -6.45 6.56 11.24
N ILE A 120 -5.22 6.51 10.74
CA ILE A 120 -4.03 6.92 11.49
C ILE A 120 -4.06 8.41 11.79
N GLU A 121 -4.45 9.26 10.83
CA GLU A 121 -4.62 10.70 11.07
C GLU A 121 -5.58 10.96 12.23
N ARG A 122 -6.75 10.32 12.20
CA ARG A 122 -7.77 10.44 13.26
C ARG A 122 -7.29 9.88 14.59
N ALA A 123 -6.59 8.73 14.57
CA ALA A 123 -6.04 8.12 15.78
C ALA A 123 -5.01 9.04 16.44
N LEU A 124 -4.04 9.51 15.67
CA LEU A 124 -3.01 10.43 16.16
C LEU A 124 -3.63 11.73 16.67
N GLN A 125 -4.60 12.30 15.93
CA GLN A 125 -5.29 13.50 16.40
C GLN A 125 -5.97 13.27 17.73
N ARG A 126 -6.68 12.16 17.91
CA ARG A 126 -7.40 11.87 19.15
C ARG A 126 -6.49 11.59 20.33
N LEU A 127 -5.40 10.84 20.11
CA LEU A 127 -4.53 10.37 21.18
C LEU A 127 -3.46 11.38 21.56
N TYR A 128 -2.87 12.08 20.58
CA TYR A 128 -1.72 12.95 20.79
C TYR A 128 -1.98 14.43 20.53
N PHE A 129 -3.02 14.75 19.75
CA PHE A 129 -3.34 16.14 19.37
C PHE A 129 -4.81 16.50 19.60
N PRO A 130 -5.38 16.27 20.80
CA PRO A 130 -6.83 16.44 21.05
C PRO A 130 -7.34 17.85 20.81
N LYS A 131 -6.49 18.87 20.94
CA LYS A 131 -6.84 20.29 20.81
C LYS A 131 -6.47 20.91 19.45
N ARG A 132 -5.82 20.16 18.54
CA ARG A 132 -5.27 20.70 17.29
C ARG A 132 -5.45 19.68 16.17
N ARG A 133 -5.61 20.19 14.94
CA ARG A 133 -5.58 19.36 13.72
C ARG A 133 -4.23 19.58 13.02
N PRO A 134 -3.23 18.73 13.28
CA PRO A 134 -1.92 18.86 12.67
C PRO A 134 -1.94 18.53 11.18
N SER A 135 -1.06 19.16 10.40
CA SER A 135 -0.86 18.78 8.99
C SER A 135 -0.24 17.40 8.86
N ALA A 136 -0.41 16.74 7.71
CA ALA A 136 0.21 15.44 7.42
C ALA A 136 1.74 15.47 7.60
N LYS A 137 2.40 16.57 7.20
CA LYS A 137 3.85 16.77 7.42
C LYS A 137 4.20 16.76 8.92
N ARG A 138 3.38 17.41 9.74
CA ARG A 138 3.60 17.43 11.20
C ARG A 138 3.36 16.08 11.86
N LEU A 139 2.37 15.31 11.35
CA LEU A 139 2.11 13.96 11.85
C LEU A 139 3.27 13.00 11.52
N ARG A 140 3.85 13.08 10.32
CA ARG A 140 5.04 12.30 9.96
C ARG A 140 6.21 12.66 10.87
N LYS A 141 6.57 13.94 10.98
CA LYS A 141 7.66 14.37 11.86
C LYS A 141 7.45 13.94 13.31
N PHE A 142 6.21 13.98 13.81
CA PHE A 142 5.88 13.45 15.12
C PHE A 142 6.14 11.95 15.21
N ALA A 143 5.69 11.17 14.21
CA ALA A 143 5.89 9.73 14.18
C ALA A 143 7.39 9.36 14.20
N ASP A 144 8.19 10.02 13.36
CA ASP A 144 9.64 9.81 13.26
C ASP A 144 10.32 10.05 14.61
N THR A 145 9.97 11.13 15.32
CA THR A 145 10.61 11.48 16.59
C THR A 145 10.06 10.71 17.79
N HIS A 146 8.79 10.30 17.76
CA HIS A 146 8.11 9.66 18.87
C HIS A 146 8.25 8.14 18.87
N PHE A 147 8.20 7.51 17.71
CA PHE A 147 8.26 6.05 17.57
C PHE A 147 9.63 5.55 17.09
N GLY A 148 10.46 6.43 16.53
CA GLY A 148 11.83 6.12 16.11
C GLY A 148 11.91 5.03 15.04
N PRO A 149 12.94 4.15 15.08
CA PRO A 149 13.21 3.16 14.01
C PRO A 149 12.14 2.09 13.85
N TYR A 150 11.19 1.98 14.77
CA TYR A 150 10.08 1.02 14.73
C TYR A 150 8.73 1.70 14.48
N ALA A 151 8.73 2.90 13.91
CA ALA A 151 7.52 3.66 13.67
C ALA A 151 6.48 2.91 12.84
N GLY A 152 6.90 2.09 11.88
CA GLY A 152 6.00 1.26 11.08
C GLY A 152 5.25 0.21 11.89
N TYR A 153 5.89 -0.42 12.86
CA TYR A 153 5.22 -1.34 13.78
C TYR A 153 4.22 -0.58 14.66
N ALA A 154 4.63 0.56 15.22
CA ALA A 154 3.73 1.40 16.00
C ALA A 154 2.50 1.82 15.19
N GLN A 155 2.68 2.13 13.91
CA GLN A 155 1.58 2.45 12.99
C GLN A 155 0.58 1.29 12.87
N GLN A 156 1.06 0.04 12.77
CA GLN A 156 0.18 -1.13 12.68
C GLN A 156 -0.64 -1.34 13.96
N TYR A 157 -0.03 -1.20 15.12
CA TYR A 157 -0.74 -1.28 16.41
C TYR A 157 -1.77 -0.16 16.55
N LEU A 158 -1.41 1.07 16.19
CA LEU A 158 -2.33 2.22 16.20
C LEU A 158 -3.51 2.01 15.22
N PHE A 159 -3.23 1.51 14.03
CA PHE A 159 -4.26 1.22 13.03
C PHE A 159 -5.26 0.16 13.53
N HIS A 160 -4.74 -0.92 14.09
CA HIS A 160 -5.59 -1.96 14.68
C HIS A 160 -6.43 -1.41 15.83
N HIS A 161 -5.80 -0.72 16.78
CA HIS A 161 -6.48 -0.09 17.92
C HIS A 161 -7.55 0.90 17.48
N ALA A 162 -7.25 1.75 16.50
CA ALA A 162 -8.18 2.73 15.97
C ALA A 162 -9.43 2.09 15.38
N ARG A 163 -9.28 0.97 14.71
CA ARG A 163 -10.40 0.25 14.08
C ARG A 163 -11.26 -0.53 15.07
N VAL A 164 -10.64 -1.10 16.11
CA VAL A 164 -11.34 -1.98 17.05
C VAL A 164 -11.91 -1.19 18.22
N HIS A 165 -11.17 -0.22 18.75
CA HIS A 165 -11.48 0.42 20.03
C HIS A 165 -11.86 1.90 19.91
N LEU A 166 -11.26 2.63 18.96
CA LEU A 166 -11.60 4.04 18.79
C LEU A 166 -12.78 4.14 17.83
N LYS A 167 -14.00 4.28 18.32
CA LYS A 167 -15.22 4.59 17.51
C LYS A 167 -15.03 5.90 16.74
N LEU A 168 -14.11 5.88 15.76
CA LEU A 168 -13.79 7.03 14.92
C LEU A 168 -14.87 7.14 13.83
N LYS A 169 -15.70 8.16 13.92
CA LYS A 169 -16.67 8.53 12.87
C LYS A 169 -15.97 9.30 11.74
#